data_2c47ac7469d5bef52ff99e3990992f40
#
_entry.id   2c47ac7469d5bef52ff99e3990992f40
#
_cell.length_a   1.000
_cell.length_b   1.000
_cell.length_c   1.000
_cell.angle_alpha   90.00
_cell.angle_beta   90.00
_cell.angle_gamma   90.00
#
_symmetry.space_group_name_H-M   'P 1'
#
loop_
_entity.id
_entity.type
_entity.pdbx_description
1 polymer ?
#
loop_
_entity_poly.entity_id
_entity_poly.type
_entity_poly.pdbx_seq_one_letter_code
_entity_poly.pdbx_strand_id
1 'polypeptide(L)'
;MSSAIEPILQENKDRFVIFPIKHADIWEWYKKSEASFWTAEEIDLHQDLTDWNTKLNDDERYFIKHILAFFAASDGIVNENLAENFVNEVQYSEAKFFYGFQIMMENIHSETYSLLIDTYVKDETEKNKLFQAIENFPAIKKKADWALQWIESPSFAERLIAFAAVEGIFFSGAFCSIFWLKKRGIMPGLTFSNELISRDEGVHCDFAVHLHNNHLVNKVPKERIREIIVDALNIEREFITESLPVSLIGMNAKLMTQYLEFVTDRLLQELGCEKEYNVSNPFDFMDMISLQGKTNFFEKRVSEYQKAGVLNKEEEKDKFSFDADF
;
A
#
# COMPACT_ATOMS: atom_id res chain seq x y z
N MET A 1 14.27 -16.44 29.87
CA MET A 1 15.17 -17.01 28.86
C MET A 1 15.69 -15.82 28.05
N SER A 2 17.03 -15.73 27.84
CA SER A 2 17.56 -14.67 26.96
C SER A 2 17.00 -14.93 25.55
N SER A 3 16.27 -14.00 24.97
CA SER A 3 15.84 -14.09 23.58
C SER A 3 17.08 -14.22 22.69
N ALA A 4 17.03 -15.08 21.69
CA ALA A 4 18.11 -15.18 20.71
C ALA A 4 18.26 -13.80 20.03
N ILE A 5 19.49 -13.45 19.66
CA ILE A 5 19.75 -12.19 18.97
C ILE A 5 19.18 -12.29 17.56
N GLU A 6 18.41 -11.30 17.13
CA GLU A 6 17.88 -11.23 15.75
C GLU A 6 18.99 -10.89 14.74
N PRO A 7 19.32 -11.77 13.79
CA PRO A 7 20.40 -11.53 12.84
C PRO A 7 20.19 -10.26 12.00
N ILE A 8 18.95 -10.00 11.58
CA ILE A 8 18.61 -8.82 10.76
C ILE A 8 18.87 -7.48 11.49
N LEU A 9 18.91 -7.50 12.84
CA LEU A 9 19.13 -6.31 13.69
C LEU A 9 20.58 -6.21 14.17
N GLN A 10 21.45 -7.19 13.85
CA GLN A 10 22.86 -7.16 14.27
C GLN A 10 23.67 -6.23 13.39
N GLU A 11 24.57 -5.45 14.01
CA GLU A 11 25.48 -4.58 13.28
C GLU A 11 26.26 -5.36 12.19
N ASN A 12 26.22 -4.84 10.98
CA ASN A 12 26.88 -5.40 9.80
C ASN A 12 28.07 -4.52 9.40
N LYS A 13 29.28 -5.12 9.39
CA LYS A 13 30.50 -4.41 8.98
C LYS A 13 30.51 -4.03 7.49
N ASP A 14 29.77 -4.78 6.67
CA ASP A 14 29.67 -4.60 5.22
C ASP A 14 28.53 -3.67 4.81
N ARG A 15 27.92 -2.93 5.76
CA ARG A 15 26.74 -2.10 5.55
C ARG A 15 26.90 -0.96 4.52
N PHE A 16 28.12 -0.63 4.15
CA PHE A 16 28.39 0.44 3.17
C PHE A 16 28.50 -0.07 1.72
N VAL A 17 28.45 -1.38 1.51
CA VAL A 17 28.62 -2.02 0.20
C VAL A 17 27.51 -3.02 -0.04
N ILE A 18 26.79 -2.87 -1.16
CA ILE A 18 25.67 -3.76 -1.47
C ILE A 18 26.14 -5.11 -2.04
N PHE A 19 27.22 -5.15 -2.80
CA PHE A 19 27.74 -6.39 -3.37
C PHE A 19 28.86 -7.00 -2.52
N PRO A 20 28.94 -8.35 -2.45
CA PRO A 20 28.00 -9.31 -3.06
C PRO A 20 26.65 -9.32 -2.34
N ILE A 21 25.56 -9.60 -3.07
CA ILE A 21 24.22 -9.78 -2.49
C ILE A 21 24.26 -11.00 -1.56
N LYS A 22 23.86 -10.80 -0.30
CA LYS A 22 23.83 -11.83 0.74
C LYS A 22 22.45 -12.43 0.94
N HIS A 23 21.41 -11.62 0.77
CA HIS A 23 20.00 -11.99 0.94
C HIS A 23 19.28 -11.80 -0.40
N ALA A 24 19.43 -12.82 -1.28
CA ALA A 24 18.91 -12.76 -2.64
C ALA A 24 17.38 -12.59 -2.70
N ASP A 25 16.66 -13.24 -1.79
CA ASP A 25 15.22 -13.13 -1.65
C ASP A 25 14.76 -11.72 -1.27
N ILE A 26 15.44 -11.05 -0.33
CA ILE A 26 15.16 -9.63 0.01
C ILE A 26 15.52 -8.72 -1.17
N TRP A 27 16.61 -9.01 -1.87
CA TRP A 27 17.01 -8.27 -3.05
C TRP A 27 15.98 -8.36 -4.18
N GLU A 28 15.36 -9.52 -4.37
CA GLU A 28 14.28 -9.71 -5.34
C GLU A 28 13.06 -8.83 -5.01
N TRP A 29 12.71 -8.68 -3.72
CA TRP A 29 11.65 -7.75 -3.30
C TRP A 29 11.96 -6.30 -3.67
N TYR A 30 13.20 -5.84 -3.40
CA TYR A 30 13.64 -4.50 -3.81
C TYR A 30 13.54 -4.33 -5.33
N LYS A 31 14.03 -5.27 -6.12
CA LYS A 31 13.99 -5.20 -7.59
C LYS A 31 12.57 -5.25 -8.15
N LYS A 32 11.68 -5.99 -7.50
CA LYS A 32 10.25 -6.01 -7.84
C LYS A 32 9.61 -4.63 -7.61
N SER A 33 9.90 -4.00 -6.48
CA SER A 33 9.40 -2.66 -6.15
C SER A 33 9.95 -1.61 -7.12
N GLU A 34 11.27 -1.62 -7.38
CA GLU A 34 11.92 -0.72 -8.33
C GLU A 34 11.30 -0.83 -9.75
N ALA A 35 10.98 -2.06 -10.19
CA ALA A 35 10.34 -2.29 -11.49
C ALA A 35 8.88 -1.76 -11.56
N SER A 36 8.24 -1.46 -10.42
CA SER A 36 6.87 -0.90 -10.36
C SER A 36 6.82 0.61 -10.13
N PHE A 37 7.96 1.30 -10.16
CA PHE A 37 8.06 2.74 -9.94
C PHE A 37 7.15 3.55 -10.86
N TRP A 38 6.52 4.57 -10.30
CA TRP A 38 5.65 5.53 -10.98
C TRP A 38 5.73 6.88 -10.25
N THR A 39 5.20 7.94 -10.84
CA THR A 39 5.12 9.28 -10.24
C THR A 39 3.71 9.85 -10.31
N ALA A 40 3.42 10.83 -9.46
CA ALA A 40 2.09 11.45 -9.39
C ALA A 40 1.67 12.10 -10.72
N GLU A 41 2.61 12.55 -11.54
CA GLU A 41 2.37 13.14 -12.86
C GLU A 41 1.81 12.15 -13.89
N GLU A 42 1.90 10.84 -13.63
CA GLU A 42 1.28 9.82 -14.49
C GLU A 42 -0.25 9.75 -14.34
N ILE A 43 -0.81 10.42 -13.32
CA ILE A 43 -2.24 10.42 -13.04
C ILE A 43 -2.94 11.59 -13.75
N ASP A 44 -3.81 11.28 -14.71
CA ASP A 44 -4.65 12.28 -15.37
C ASP A 44 -5.99 12.45 -14.63
N LEU A 45 -6.20 13.64 -14.05
CA LEU A 45 -7.41 13.99 -13.29
C LEU A 45 -8.45 14.80 -14.11
N HIS A 46 -8.22 15.01 -15.40
CA HIS A 46 -9.06 15.89 -16.20
C HIS A 46 -10.52 15.41 -16.28
N GLN A 47 -10.72 14.13 -16.53
CA GLN A 47 -12.06 13.52 -16.58
C GLN A 47 -12.72 13.47 -15.20
N ASP A 48 -11.94 13.34 -14.13
CA ASP A 48 -12.44 13.25 -12.75
C ASP A 48 -13.18 14.53 -12.34
N LEU A 49 -12.73 15.71 -12.75
CA LEU A 49 -13.41 16.96 -12.48
C LEU A 49 -14.83 17.00 -13.10
N THR A 50 -14.98 16.44 -14.29
CA THR A 50 -16.29 16.31 -14.93
C THR A 50 -17.18 15.35 -14.14
N ASP A 51 -16.66 14.17 -13.80
CA ASP A 51 -17.40 13.16 -13.05
C ASP A 51 -17.76 13.65 -11.64
N TRP A 52 -16.84 14.31 -10.96
CA TRP A 52 -17.04 14.92 -9.65
C TRP A 52 -18.22 15.91 -9.63
N ASN A 53 -18.30 16.77 -10.63
CA ASN A 53 -19.32 17.81 -10.71
C ASN A 53 -20.66 17.32 -11.25
N THR A 54 -20.69 16.28 -12.09
CA THR A 54 -21.88 15.91 -12.86
C THR A 54 -22.44 14.52 -12.57
N LYS A 55 -21.62 13.58 -12.07
CA LYS A 55 -22.03 12.19 -11.88
C LYS A 55 -22.17 11.78 -10.41
N LEU A 56 -21.43 12.42 -9.50
CA LEU A 56 -21.45 12.10 -8.08
C LEU A 56 -22.54 12.90 -7.37
N ASN A 57 -23.21 12.28 -6.40
CA ASN A 57 -24.05 12.95 -5.42
C ASN A 57 -23.23 13.45 -4.21
N ASP A 58 -23.88 14.16 -3.27
CA ASP A 58 -23.20 14.73 -2.10
C ASP A 58 -22.64 13.67 -1.15
N ASP A 59 -23.35 12.56 -0.97
CA ASP A 59 -22.90 11.44 -0.13
C ASP A 59 -21.63 10.78 -0.70
N GLU A 60 -21.59 10.60 -2.01
CA GLU A 60 -20.42 10.06 -2.73
C GLU A 60 -19.21 10.99 -2.63
N ARG A 61 -19.42 12.29 -2.84
CA ARG A 61 -18.36 13.30 -2.65
C ARG A 61 -17.87 13.32 -1.20
N TYR A 62 -18.79 13.26 -0.25
CA TYR A 62 -18.44 13.19 1.18
C TYR A 62 -17.58 11.97 1.48
N PHE A 63 -18.01 10.79 1.03
CA PHE A 63 -17.28 9.54 1.22
C PHE A 63 -15.86 9.63 0.64
N ILE A 64 -15.72 10.03 -0.63
CA ILE A 64 -14.41 10.11 -1.31
C ILE A 64 -13.48 11.09 -0.59
N LYS A 65 -13.95 12.28 -0.21
CA LYS A 65 -13.13 13.27 0.52
C LYS A 65 -12.55 12.69 1.81
N HIS A 66 -13.34 11.95 2.57
CA HIS A 66 -12.90 11.40 3.86
C HIS A 66 -11.99 10.18 3.70
N ILE A 67 -12.19 9.37 2.67
CA ILE A 67 -11.24 8.29 2.32
C ILE A 67 -9.89 8.87 1.92
N LEU A 68 -9.86 9.91 1.10
CA LEU A 68 -8.61 10.57 0.71
C LEU A 68 -7.92 11.24 1.90
N ALA A 69 -8.69 11.86 2.80
CA ALA A 69 -8.17 12.43 4.03
C ALA A 69 -7.56 11.35 4.96
N PHE A 70 -8.19 10.18 5.04
CA PHE A 70 -7.65 9.04 5.76
C PHE A 70 -6.32 8.57 5.15
N PHE A 71 -6.25 8.38 3.85
CA PHE A 71 -5.02 7.96 3.18
C PHE A 71 -3.88 8.96 3.39
N ALA A 72 -4.12 10.25 3.13
CA ALA A 72 -3.10 11.30 3.30
C ALA A 72 -2.55 11.37 4.74
N ALA A 73 -3.39 11.11 5.74
CA ALA A 73 -2.96 11.09 7.15
C ALA A 73 -2.18 9.80 7.49
N SER A 74 -2.59 8.67 6.92
CA SER A 74 -2.00 7.35 7.21
C SER A 74 -0.59 7.21 6.66
N ASP A 75 -0.34 7.69 5.43
CA ASP A 75 1.00 7.64 4.82
C ASP A 75 2.04 8.42 5.62
N GLY A 76 1.64 9.53 6.25
CA GLY A 76 2.51 10.26 7.17
C GLY A 76 2.96 9.42 8.36
N ILE A 77 2.04 8.64 8.95
CA ILE A 77 2.33 7.74 10.09
C ILE A 77 3.18 6.55 9.63
N VAL A 78 2.88 5.98 8.46
CA VAL A 78 3.67 4.90 7.85
C VAL A 78 5.11 5.36 7.62
N ASN A 79 5.29 6.53 7.01
CA ASN A 79 6.62 7.10 6.74
C ASN A 79 7.41 7.37 8.03
N GLU A 80 6.77 7.86 9.09
CA GLU A 80 7.41 8.07 10.38
C GLU A 80 7.96 6.75 10.94
N ASN A 81 7.16 5.69 10.93
CA ASN A 81 7.59 4.38 11.39
C ASN A 81 8.73 3.78 10.53
N LEU A 82 8.66 3.93 9.21
CA LEU A 82 9.72 3.48 8.30
C LEU A 82 11.03 4.20 8.58
N ALA A 83 11.00 5.53 8.69
CA ALA A 83 12.18 6.37 8.85
C ALA A 83 12.80 6.27 10.24
N GLU A 84 11.99 6.27 11.31
CA GLU A 84 12.48 6.26 12.69
C GLU A 84 12.89 4.86 13.16
N ASN A 85 12.16 3.82 12.75
CA ASN A 85 12.35 2.46 13.21
C ASN A 85 12.99 1.56 12.15
N PHE A 86 12.25 1.10 11.17
CA PHE A 86 12.67 -0.01 10.32
C PHE A 86 13.99 0.23 9.58
N VAL A 87 14.19 1.38 8.95
CA VAL A 87 15.43 1.70 8.23
C VAL A 87 16.63 1.78 9.16
N ASN A 88 16.43 2.28 10.38
CA ASN A 88 17.51 2.41 11.36
C ASN A 88 17.85 1.08 12.04
N GLU A 89 16.86 0.25 12.31
CA GLU A 89 17.03 -1.00 13.05
C GLU A 89 17.59 -2.13 12.18
N VAL A 90 17.09 -2.31 10.94
CA VAL A 90 17.58 -3.38 10.07
C VAL A 90 19.03 -3.16 9.66
N GLN A 91 19.81 -4.23 9.65
CA GLN A 91 21.24 -4.17 9.32
C GLN A 91 21.59 -4.90 8.01
N TYR A 92 20.63 -5.61 7.41
CA TYR A 92 20.79 -6.17 6.08
C TYR A 92 20.72 -5.05 5.03
N SER A 93 21.75 -4.92 4.20
CA SER A 93 21.83 -3.84 3.18
C SER A 93 20.67 -3.93 2.19
N GLU A 94 20.28 -5.15 1.80
CA GLU A 94 19.16 -5.40 0.90
C GLU A 94 17.82 -4.92 1.50
N ALA A 95 17.61 -5.13 2.81
CA ALA A 95 16.42 -4.64 3.50
C ALA A 95 16.39 -3.12 3.62
N LYS A 96 17.55 -2.47 3.84
CA LYS A 96 17.65 -1.01 3.81
C LYS A 96 17.32 -0.44 2.44
N PHE A 97 17.71 -1.11 1.37
CA PHE A 97 17.39 -0.70 0.00
C PHE A 97 15.88 -0.79 -0.25
N PHE A 98 15.25 -1.87 0.19
CA PHE A 98 13.80 -2.01 0.08
C PHE A 98 13.06 -0.91 0.85
N TYR A 99 13.38 -0.71 2.13
CA TYR A 99 12.71 0.31 2.95
C TYR A 99 12.99 1.73 2.46
N GLY A 100 14.20 2.01 1.95
CA GLY A 100 14.48 3.31 1.33
C GLY A 100 13.63 3.57 0.08
N PHE A 101 13.38 2.54 -0.72
CA PHE A 101 12.47 2.61 -1.86
C PHE A 101 11.01 2.74 -1.41
N GLN A 102 10.60 1.99 -0.40
CA GLN A 102 9.26 2.11 0.17
C GLN A 102 8.97 3.53 0.66
N ILE A 103 9.86 4.16 1.43
CA ILE A 103 9.74 5.56 1.86
C ILE A 103 9.55 6.50 0.67
N MET A 104 10.28 6.28 -0.43
CA MET A 104 10.11 7.08 -1.64
C MET A 104 8.71 6.90 -2.24
N MET A 105 8.19 5.67 -2.29
CA MET A 105 6.84 5.41 -2.81
C MET A 105 5.75 6.00 -1.91
N GLU A 106 5.90 5.91 -0.58
CA GLU A 106 4.98 6.55 0.36
C GLU A 106 4.92 8.08 0.19
N ASN A 107 6.06 8.72 -0.15
CA ASN A 107 6.06 10.13 -0.50
C ASN A 107 5.25 10.41 -1.77
N ILE A 108 5.33 9.55 -2.78
CA ILE A 108 4.55 9.67 -4.03
C ILE A 108 3.06 9.41 -3.76
N HIS A 109 2.72 8.43 -2.90
CA HIS A 109 1.34 8.19 -2.46
C HIS A 109 0.76 9.42 -1.77
N SER A 110 1.48 9.97 -0.79
CA SER A 110 1.09 11.16 -0.04
C SER A 110 0.90 12.39 -0.94
N GLU A 111 1.82 12.61 -1.89
CA GLU A 111 1.69 13.63 -2.93
C GLU A 111 0.42 13.41 -3.76
N THR A 112 0.18 12.20 -4.21
CA THR A 112 -0.99 11.84 -5.02
C THR A 112 -2.29 12.11 -4.27
N TYR A 113 -2.42 11.69 -3.02
CA TYR A 113 -3.62 11.95 -2.22
C TYR A 113 -3.84 13.44 -1.97
N SER A 114 -2.75 14.19 -1.75
CA SER A 114 -2.82 15.64 -1.61
C SER A 114 -3.30 16.33 -2.89
N LEU A 115 -2.80 15.90 -4.05
CA LEU A 115 -3.24 16.40 -5.36
C LEU A 115 -4.72 16.05 -5.65
N LEU A 116 -5.18 14.86 -5.28
CA LEU A 116 -6.57 14.46 -5.42
C LEU A 116 -7.48 15.36 -4.57
N ILE A 117 -7.14 15.59 -3.30
CA ILE A 117 -7.88 16.49 -2.41
C ILE A 117 -7.89 17.92 -2.98
N ASP A 118 -6.74 18.45 -3.38
CA ASP A 118 -6.63 19.80 -3.94
C ASP A 118 -7.43 19.96 -5.24
N THR A 119 -7.48 18.89 -6.04
CA THR A 119 -8.24 18.88 -7.30
C THR A 119 -9.74 18.90 -7.06
N TYR A 120 -10.25 18.08 -6.13
CA TYR A 120 -11.70 17.93 -5.93
C TYR A 120 -12.30 18.94 -4.97
N VAL A 121 -11.55 19.40 -3.97
CA VAL A 121 -12.04 20.30 -2.92
C VAL A 121 -11.52 21.71 -3.16
N LYS A 122 -12.43 22.63 -3.49
CA LYS A 122 -12.08 24.03 -3.81
C LYS A 122 -12.25 24.99 -2.63
N ASP A 123 -13.02 24.60 -1.62
CA ASP A 123 -13.14 25.39 -0.38
C ASP A 123 -11.90 25.17 0.50
N GLU A 124 -11.16 26.25 0.75
CA GLU A 124 -9.91 26.19 1.52
C GLU A 124 -10.13 25.81 2.99
N THR A 125 -11.28 26.15 3.57
CA THR A 125 -11.60 25.77 4.96
C THR A 125 -11.85 24.29 5.06
N GLU A 126 -12.60 23.72 4.12
CA GLU A 126 -12.85 22.29 4.03
C GLU A 126 -11.55 21.51 3.75
N LYS A 127 -10.75 21.99 2.79
CA LYS A 127 -9.46 21.39 2.44
C LYS A 127 -8.52 21.31 3.63
N ASN A 128 -8.37 22.39 4.39
CA ASN A 128 -7.54 22.41 5.59
C ASN A 128 -8.03 21.43 6.68
N LYS A 129 -9.35 21.25 6.82
CA LYS A 129 -9.90 20.23 7.73
C LYS A 129 -9.56 18.81 7.28
N LEU A 130 -9.57 18.54 5.99
CA LEU A 130 -9.21 17.23 5.43
C LEU A 130 -7.71 16.95 5.60
N PHE A 131 -6.84 17.94 5.37
CA PHE A 131 -5.39 17.78 5.62
C PHE A 131 -5.04 17.65 7.10
N GLN A 132 -5.92 18.03 8.00
CA GLN A 132 -5.80 17.83 9.44
C GLN A 132 -6.75 16.72 9.92
N ALA A 133 -6.83 15.62 9.17
CA ALA A 133 -7.85 14.60 9.37
C ALA A 133 -7.77 13.92 10.76
N ILE A 134 -6.57 13.68 11.27
CA ILE A 134 -6.37 13.07 12.60
C ILE A 134 -6.99 13.91 13.70
N GLU A 135 -6.91 15.24 13.58
CA GLU A 135 -7.48 16.16 14.58
C GLU A 135 -8.99 16.34 14.42
N ASN A 136 -9.50 16.26 13.18
CA ASN A 136 -10.87 16.65 12.86
C ASN A 136 -11.86 15.46 12.77
N PHE A 137 -11.36 14.22 12.57
CA PHE A 137 -12.21 13.04 12.36
C PHE A 137 -11.88 11.92 13.35
N PRO A 138 -12.72 11.70 14.39
CA PRO A 138 -12.45 10.74 15.47
C PRO A 138 -12.17 9.30 14.97
N ALA A 139 -12.83 8.90 13.88
CA ALA A 139 -12.65 7.56 13.32
C ALA A 139 -11.28 7.39 12.63
N ILE A 140 -10.78 8.44 11.98
CA ILE A 140 -9.41 8.47 11.43
C ILE A 140 -8.39 8.51 12.58
N LYS A 141 -8.65 9.33 13.60
CA LYS A 141 -7.82 9.37 14.81
C LYS A 141 -7.69 7.99 15.47
N LYS A 142 -8.77 7.23 15.56
CA LYS A 142 -8.74 5.89 16.16
C LYS A 142 -7.77 4.94 15.44
N LYS A 143 -7.74 4.96 14.11
CA LYS A 143 -6.78 4.19 13.30
C LYS A 143 -5.35 4.70 13.50
N ALA A 144 -5.17 6.02 13.51
CA ALA A 144 -3.88 6.67 13.75
C ALA A 144 -3.32 6.32 15.14
N ASP A 145 -4.12 6.46 16.20
CA ASP A 145 -3.73 6.13 17.57
C ASP A 145 -3.30 4.65 17.70
N TRP A 146 -4.00 3.74 17.02
CA TRP A 146 -3.63 2.33 16.98
C TRP A 146 -2.26 2.12 16.32
N ALA A 147 -2.01 2.74 15.16
CA ALA A 147 -0.73 2.64 14.45
C ALA A 147 0.41 3.24 15.28
N LEU A 148 0.22 4.43 15.86
CA LEU A 148 1.20 5.11 16.72
C LEU A 148 1.54 4.29 17.96
N GLN A 149 0.57 3.65 18.60
CA GLN A 149 0.83 2.73 19.72
C GLN A 149 1.81 1.61 19.35
N TRP A 150 1.72 1.08 18.12
CA TRP A 150 2.62 0.02 17.68
C TRP A 150 4.00 0.54 17.29
N ILE A 151 4.13 1.78 16.79
CA ILE A 151 5.43 2.43 16.52
C ILE A 151 6.30 2.47 17.78
N GLU A 152 5.67 2.68 18.94
CA GLU A 152 6.35 2.74 20.25
C GLU A 152 6.63 1.35 20.86
N SER A 153 6.14 0.25 20.26
CA SER A 153 6.38 -1.10 20.79
C SER A 153 7.88 -1.45 20.78
N PRO A 154 8.43 -2.00 21.86
CA PRO A 154 9.84 -2.40 21.92
C PRO A 154 10.15 -3.64 21.08
N SER A 155 9.12 -4.37 20.62
CA SER A 155 9.29 -5.60 19.85
C SER A 155 9.30 -5.31 18.36
N PHE A 156 10.46 -5.45 17.72
CA PHE A 156 10.57 -5.37 16.26
C PHE A 156 9.59 -6.32 15.54
N ALA A 157 9.49 -7.56 16.02
CA ALA A 157 8.60 -8.57 15.43
C ALA A 157 7.13 -8.18 15.53
N GLU A 158 6.66 -7.64 16.69
CA GLU A 158 5.27 -7.18 16.83
C GLU A 158 5.00 -5.92 15.98
N ARG A 159 5.96 -4.98 15.91
CA ARG A 159 5.83 -3.82 15.02
C ARG A 159 5.69 -4.23 13.56
N LEU A 160 6.43 -5.26 13.13
CA LEU A 160 6.35 -5.79 11.77
C LEU A 160 4.98 -6.40 11.45
N ILE A 161 4.37 -7.13 12.40
CA ILE A 161 3.00 -7.67 12.27
C ILE A 161 1.97 -6.52 12.24
N ALA A 162 2.11 -5.54 13.13
CA ALA A 162 1.21 -4.38 13.15
C ALA A 162 1.32 -3.55 11.87
N PHE A 163 2.53 -3.40 11.33
CA PHE A 163 2.77 -2.75 10.04
C PHE A 163 2.06 -3.50 8.90
N ALA A 164 2.18 -4.83 8.85
CA ALA A 164 1.43 -5.65 7.90
C ALA A 164 -0.10 -5.51 8.05
N ALA A 165 -0.60 -5.27 9.26
CA ALA A 165 -2.03 -4.99 9.49
C ALA A 165 -2.45 -3.61 8.98
N VAL A 166 -1.60 -2.58 9.11
CA VAL A 166 -1.86 -1.25 8.54
C VAL A 166 -1.96 -1.35 7.02
N GLU A 167 -0.95 -1.90 6.36
CA GLU A 167 -0.86 -2.01 4.91
C GLU A 167 -1.92 -2.97 4.32
N GLY A 168 -2.15 -4.11 4.98
CA GLY A 168 -3.01 -5.17 4.47
C GLY A 168 -4.46 -5.10 4.89
N ILE A 169 -4.80 -4.41 6.01
CA ILE A 169 -6.17 -4.37 6.55
C ILE A 169 -6.72 -2.94 6.56
N PHE A 170 -6.01 -1.98 7.17
CA PHE A 170 -6.55 -0.62 7.32
C PHE A 170 -6.83 0.11 6.00
N PHE A 171 -6.13 -0.27 4.93
CA PHE A 171 -6.37 0.30 3.60
C PHE A 171 -7.35 -0.52 2.75
N SER A 172 -7.61 -1.77 3.11
CA SER A 172 -8.33 -2.71 2.25
C SER A 172 -9.79 -2.31 1.96
N GLY A 173 -10.53 -1.82 2.96
CA GLY A 173 -11.89 -1.34 2.77
C GLY A 173 -11.97 -0.10 1.90
N ALA A 174 -11.04 0.83 2.09
CA ALA A 174 -10.93 2.05 1.30
C ALA A 174 -10.58 1.74 -0.16
N PHE A 175 -9.58 0.90 -0.42
CA PHE A 175 -9.22 0.47 -1.77
C PHE A 175 -10.39 -0.24 -2.47
N CYS A 176 -11.06 -1.17 -1.78
CA CYS A 176 -12.23 -1.86 -2.32
C CYS A 176 -13.35 -0.87 -2.71
N SER A 177 -13.56 0.16 -1.90
CA SER A 177 -14.56 1.20 -2.15
C SER A 177 -14.25 2.03 -3.41
N ILE A 178 -12.98 2.34 -3.65
CA ILE A 178 -12.56 3.06 -4.86
C ILE A 178 -12.64 2.13 -6.09
N PHE A 179 -12.30 0.85 -5.96
CA PHE A 179 -12.51 -0.13 -7.04
C PHE A 179 -14.00 -0.32 -7.40
N TRP A 180 -14.91 -0.13 -6.45
CA TRP A 180 -16.34 -0.07 -6.74
C TRP A 180 -16.68 1.11 -7.66
N LEU A 181 -16.08 2.28 -7.50
CA LEU A 181 -16.25 3.40 -8.42
C LEU A 181 -15.71 3.06 -9.81
N LYS A 182 -14.60 2.32 -9.90
CA LYS A 182 -14.07 1.79 -11.17
C LYS A 182 -15.07 0.87 -11.86
N LYS A 183 -15.70 -0.06 -11.13
CA LYS A 183 -16.76 -0.92 -11.66
C LYS A 183 -17.93 -0.12 -12.23
N ARG A 184 -18.20 1.05 -11.68
CA ARG A 184 -19.24 1.98 -12.16
C ARG A 184 -18.78 2.85 -13.35
N GLY A 185 -17.52 2.82 -13.73
CA GLY A 185 -16.95 3.58 -14.85
C GLY A 185 -16.88 5.08 -14.60
N ILE A 186 -16.61 5.49 -13.36
CA ILE A 186 -16.48 6.89 -12.93
C ILE A 186 -15.16 7.14 -12.24
N MET A 187 -14.71 8.41 -12.23
CA MET A 187 -13.49 8.86 -11.56
C MET A 187 -12.22 8.10 -12.04
N PRO A 188 -11.90 8.11 -13.35
CA PRO A 188 -10.83 7.28 -13.90
C PRO A 188 -9.45 7.60 -13.33
N GLY A 189 -9.13 8.86 -13.03
CA GLY A 189 -7.86 9.24 -12.41
C GLY A 189 -7.72 8.72 -10.98
N LEU A 190 -8.76 8.91 -10.15
CA LEU A 190 -8.83 8.36 -8.80
C LEU A 190 -8.70 6.84 -8.81
N THR A 191 -9.41 6.15 -9.69
CA THR A 191 -9.40 4.69 -9.73
C THR A 191 -8.09 4.14 -10.30
N PHE A 192 -7.44 4.84 -11.20
CA PHE A 192 -6.12 4.48 -11.70
C PHE A 192 -5.03 4.67 -10.63
N SER A 193 -5.03 5.79 -9.89
CA SER A 193 -4.13 5.97 -8.76
C SER A 193 -4.31 4.86 -7.71
N ASN A 194 -5.56 4.47 -7.44
CA ASN A 194 -5.88 3.38 -6.52
C ASN A 194 -5.29 2.02 -6.96
N GLU A 195 -5.22 1.76 -8.28
CA GLU A 195 -4.56 0.55 -8.81
C GLU A 195 -3.06 0.54 -8.53
N LEU A 196 -2.40 1.68 -8.74
CA LEU A 196 -0.96 1.80 -8.53
C LEU A 196 -0.63 1.71 -7.04
N ILE A 197 -1.32 2.47 -6.21
CA ILE A 197 -1.07 2.53 -4.77
C ILE A 197 -1.42 1.19 -4.10
N SER A 198 -2.60 0.62 -4.34
CA SER A 198 -2.98 -0.65 -3.72
C SER A 198 -2.07 -1.83 -4.11
N ARG A 199 -1.47 -1.79 -5.31
CA ARG A 199 -0.44 -2.73 -5.71
C ARG A 199 0.83 -2.58 -4.87
N ASP A 200 1.26 -1.34 -4.65
CA ASP A 200 2.47 -1.05 -3.87
C ASP A 200 2.26 -1.43 -2.40
N GLU A 201 1.11 -1.11 -1.79
CA GLU A 201 0.77 -1.51 -0.43
C GLU A 201 0.68 -3.03 -0.26
N GLY A 202 0.22 -3.74 -1.29
CA GLY A 202 0.27 -5.20 -1.32
C GLY A 202 1.71 -5.74 -1.24
N VAL A 203 2.65 -5.10 -1.94
CA VAL A 203 4.08 -5.47 -1.88
C VAL A 203 4.68 -5.13 -0.52
N HIS A 204 4.32 -3.99 0.08
CA HIS A 204 4.79 -3.58 1.40
C HIS A 204 4.32 -4.56 2.49
N CYS A 205 3.04 -4.93 2.46
CA CYS A 205 2.48 -5.95 3.35
C CYS A 205 3.16 -7.32 3.18
N ASP A 206 3.28 -7.79 1.94
CA ASP A 206 3.92 -9.08 1.63
C ASP A 206 5.39 -9.11 2.07
N PHE A 207 6.11 -8.01 1.95
CA PHE A 207 7.50 -7.90 2.41
C PHE A 207 7.60 -8.00 3.93
N ALA A 208 6.71 -7.34 4.68
CA ALA A 208 6.66 -7.46 6.14
C ALA A 208 6.41 -8.92 6.57
N VAL A 209 5.47 -9.61 5.92
CA VAL A 209 5.19 -11.03 6.12
C VAL A 209 6.41 -11.89 5.77
N HIS A 210 7.09 -11.59 4.66
CA HIS A 210 8.29 -12.29 4.23
C HIS A 210 9.42 -12.19 5.26
N LEU A 211 9.70 -10.99 5.76
CA LEU A 211 10.71 -10.78 6.81
C LEU A 211 10.36 -11.54 8.08
N HIS A 212 9.12 -11.46 8.55
CA HIS A 212 8.66 -12.18 9.73
C HIS A 212 8.87 -13.69 9.58
N ASN A 213 8.46 -14.25 8.45
CA ASN A 213 8.48 -15.71 8.26
C ASN A 213 9.88 -16.28 8.01
N ASN A 214 10.75 -15.55 7.30
CA ASN A 214 12.00 -16.09 6.79
C ASN A 214 13.26 -15.52 7.45
N HIS A 215 13.19 -14.32 8.03
CA HIS A 215 14.36 -13.62 8.54
C HIS A 215 14.34 -13.33 10.05
N LEU A 216 13.23 -13.63 10.75
CA LEU A 216 13.18 -13.54 12.21
C LEU A 216 13.39 -14.89 12.88
N VAL A 217 14.21 -14.89 13.92
CA VAL A 217 14.43 -16.05 14.83
C VAL A 217 13.38 -16.02 15.94
N ASN A 218 13.10 -14.86 16.52
CA ASN A 218 12.10 -14.68 17.58
C ASN A 218 10.76 -14.26 16.96
N LYS A 219 10.04 -15.24 16.42
CA LYS A 219 8.73 -14.99 15.81
C LYS A 219 7.68 -14.68 16.85
N VAL A 220 6.71 -13.83 16.47
CA VAL A 220 5.53 -13.55 17.29
C VAL A 220 4.71 -14.85 17.42
N PRO A 221 4.26 -15.23 18.63
CA PRO A 221 3.36 -16.38 18.82
C PRO A 221 2.06 -16.21 18.01
N LYS A 222 1.54 -17.32 17.47
CA LYS A 222 0.34 -17.30 16.61
C LYS A 222 -0.88 -16.65 17.27
N GLU A 223 -1.08 -16.92 18.54
CA GLU A 223 -2.14 -16.31 19.33
C GLU A 223 -2.00 -14.78 19.38
N ARG A 224 -0.76 -14.29 19.53
CA ARG A 224 -0.48 -12.86 19.55
C ARG A 224 -0.63 -12.21 18.18
N ILE A 225 -0.20 -12.89 17.11
CA ILE A 225 -0.45 -12.46 15.72
C ILE A 225 -1.97 -12.30 15.52
N ARG A 226 -2.75 -13.32 15.89
CA ARG A 226 -4.20 -13.29 15.78
C ARG A 226 -4.82 -12.12 16.54
N GLU A 227 -4.39 -11.86 17.79
CA GLU A 227 -4.86 -10.71 18.57
C GLU A 227 -4.63 -9.38 17.84
N ILE A 228 -3.42 -9.13 17.34
CA ILE A 228 -3.06 -7.89 16.64
C ILE A 228 -3.91 -7.71 15.38
N ILE A 229 -4.01 -8.76 14.57
CA ILE A 229 -4.70 -8.72 13.28
C ILE A 229 -6.22 -8.57 13.45
N VAL A 230 -6.82 -9.29 14.41
CA VAL A 230 -8.26 -9.19 14.68
C VAL A 230 -8.63 -7.82 15.30
N ASP A 231 -7.76 -7.27 16.13
CA ASP A 231 -7.96 -5.92 16.69
C ASP A 231 -7.96 -4.85 15.58
N ALA A 232 -7.01 -4.92 14.66
CA ALA A 232 -6.99 -4.06 13.46
C ALA A 232 -8.28 -4.22 12.61
N LEU A 233 -8.71 -5.46 12.36
CA LEU A 233 -9.95 -5.72 11.64
C LEU A 233 -11.17 -5.06 12.30
N ASN A 234 -11.28 -5.13 13.63
CA ASN A 234 -12.43 -4.55 14.34
C ASN A 234 -12.47 -3.03 14.17
N ILE A 235 -11.32 -2.37 14.19
CA ILE A 235 -11.21 -0.92 13.95
C ILE A 235 -11.58 -0.59 12.49
N GLU A 236 -11.07 -1.36 11.53
CA GLU A 236 -11.38 -1.16 10.11
C GLU A 236 -12.88 -1.38 9.83
N ARG A 237 -13.45 -2.42 10.41
CA ARG A 237 -14.89 -2.71 10.28
C ARG A 237 -15.74 -1.54 10.76
N GLU A 238 -15.48 -1.02 11.96
CA GLU A 238 -16.19 0.15 12.50
C GLU A 238 -16.01 1.37 11.58
N PHE A 239 -14.78 1.61 11.11
CA PHE A 239 -14.50 2.73 10.21
C PHE A 239 -15.34 2.68 8.94
N ILE A 240 -15.29 1.59 8.18
CA ILE A 240 -15.85 1.52 6.82
C ILE A 240 -17.35 1.16 6.78
N THR A 241 -17.93 0.69 7.88
CA THR A 241 -19.36 0.31 7.94
C THR A 241 -20.21 1.24 8.79
N GLU A 242 -19.62 1.95 9.76
CA GLU A 242 -20.34 2.79 10.72
C GLU A 242 -19.92 4.26 10.64
N SER A 243 -18.62 4.55 10.75
CA SER A 243 -18.11 5.93 10.81
C SER A 243 -18.12 6.60 9.44
N LEU A 244 -17.69 5.90 8.41
CA LEU A 244 -17.73 6.31 7.00
C LEU A 244 -18.37 5.19 6.17
N PRO A 245 -19.70 4.99 6.26
CA PRO A 245 -20.32 3.79 5.75
C PRO A 245 -20.31 3.72 4.22
N VAL A 246 -19.86 2.60 3.68
CA VAL A 246 -19.83 2.32 2.23
C VAL A 246 -21.20 2.38 1.55
N SER A 247 -22.28 2.36 2.32
CA SER A 247 -23.65 2.59 1.81
C SER A 247 -23.82 3.98 1.18
N LEU A 248 -23.01 4.98 1.57
CA LEU A 248 -22.97 6.31 0.95
C LEU A 248 -22.61 6.27 -0.56
N ILE A 249 -21.86 5.27 -0.97
CA ILE A 249 -21.51 5.04 -2.37
C ILE A 249 -22.26 3.87 -3.01
N GLY A 250 -23.32 3.40 -2.36
CA GLY A 250 -24.18 2.32 -2.86
C GLY A 250 -23.61 0.91 -2.67
N MET A 251 -22.59 0.71 -1.86
CA MET A 251 -22.07 -0.62 -1.51
C MET A 251 -22.83 -1.23 -0.32
N ASN A 252 -22.83 -2.55 -0.26
CA ASN A 252 -23.45 -3.29 0.83
C ASN A 252 -22.48 -3.46 2.00
N ALA A 253 -22.78 -2.87 3.15
CA ALA A 253 -21.94 -2.93 4.36
C ALA A 253 -21.70 -4.36 4.88
N LYS A 254 -22.68 -5.26 4.74
CA LYS A 254 -22.52 -6.67 5.12
C LYS A 254 -21.53 -7.40 4.23
N LEU A 255 -21.56 -7.13 2.91
CA LEU A 255 -20.57 -7.69 1.98
C LEU A 255 -19.20 -7.08 2.21
N MET A 256 -19.11 -5.79 2.57
CA MET A 256 -17.84 -5.18 2.95
C MET A 256 -17.26 -5.85 4.20
N THR A 257 -18.06 -6.10 5.23
CA THR A 257 -17.63 -6.86 6.42
C THR A 257 -17.06 -8.23 6.02
N GLN A 258 -17.76 -8.98 5.18
CA GLN A 258 -17.28 -10.28 4.69
C GLN A 258 -15.97 -10.14 3.88
N TYR A 259 -15.81 -9.07 3.10
CA TYR A 259 -14.59 -8.80 2.37
C TYR A 259 -13.39 -8.54 3.31
N LEU A 260 -13.59 -7.74 4.36
CA LEU A 260 -12.57 -7.49 5.37
C LEU A 260 -12.17 -8.78 6.11
N GLU A 261 -13.14 -9.62 6.45
CA GLU A 261 -12.91 -10.94 7.05
C GLU A 261 -12.11 -11.86 6.11
N PHE A 262 -12.41 -11.83 4.81
CA PHE A 262 -11.66 -12.57 3.79
C PHE A 262 -10.20 -12.10 3.70
N VAL A 263 -9.96 -10.78 3.68
CA VAL A 263 -8.61 -10.20 3.65
C VAL A 263 -7.84 -10.56 4.91
N THR A 264 -8.51 -10.50 6.07
CA THR A 264 -7.93 -10.88 7.36
C THR A 264 -7.52 -12.34 7.40
N ASP A 265 -8.37 -13.25 6.93
CA ASP A 265 -8.05 -14.68 6.83
C ASP A 265 -6.84 -14.94 5.93
N ARG A 266 -6.72 -14.19 4.82
CA ARG A 266 -5.56 -14.29 3.93
C ARG A 266 -4.28 -13.87 4.65
N LEU A 267 -4.28 -12.73 5.32
CA LEU A 267 -3.10 -12.25 6.05
C LEU A 267 -2.71 -13.20 7.20
N LEU A 268 -3.68 -13.73 7.95
CA LEU A 268 -3.44 -14.73 8.99
C LEU A 268 -2.77 -15.98 8.41
N GLN A 269 -3.25 -16.50 7.26
CA GLN A 269 -2.63 -17.66 6.61
C GLN A 269 -1.21 -17.38 6.12
N GLU A 270 -0.96 -16.21 5.53
CA GLU A 270 0.37 -15.78 5.09
C GLU A 270 1.35 -15.69 6.27
N LEU A 271 0.87 -15.33 7.46
CA LEU A 271 1.62 -15.33 8.73
C LEU A 271 1.70 -16.73 9.42
N GLY A 272 1.19 -17.78 8.77
CA GLY A 272 1.24 -19.16 9.27
C GLY A 272 0.20 -19.47 10.38
N CYS A 273 -0.82 -18.65 10.51
CA CYS A 273 -1.96 -18.87 11.41
C CYS A 273 -3.11 -19.59 10.69
N GLU A 274 -4.06 -20.13 11.47
CA GLU A 274 -5.32 -20.63 10.93
C GLU A 274 -6.25 -19.48 10.58
N LYS A 275 -7.16 -19.72 9.63
CA LYS A 275 -8.25 -18.78 9.32
C LYS A 275 -9.17 -18.61 10.52
N GLU A 276 -9.63 -17.39 10.75
CA GLU A 276 -10.58 -17.06 11.80
C GLU A 276 -12.03 -17.13 11.33
N TYR A 277 -12.31 -16.63 10.12
CA TYR A 277 -13.67 -16.41 9.63
C TYR A 277 -14.13 -17.44 8.60
N ASN A 278 -13.20 -18.01 7.84
CA ASN A 278 -13.47 -19.02 6.80
C ASN A 278 -14.49 -18.59 5.74
N VAL A 279 -14.45 -17.32 5.34
CA VAL A 279 -15.34 -16.73 4.33
C VAL A 279 -14.67 -16.62 2.96
N SER A 280 -15.49 -16.54 1.90
CA SER A 280 -15.03 -16.28 0.54
C SER A 280 -15.14 -14.78 0.21
N ASN A 281 -14.35 -14.33 -0.78
CA ASN A 281 -14.46 -12.98 -1.31
C ASN A 281 -15.87 -12.75 -1.90
N PRO A 282 -16.62 -11.75 -1.41
CA PRO A 282 -17.96 -11.46 -1.90
C PRO A 282 -17.98 -10.55 -3.14
N PHE A 283 -16.83 -9.98 -3.53
CA PHE A 283 -16.71 -9.01 -4.61
C PHE A 283 -15.91 -9.57 -5.78
N ASP A 284 -16.62 -9.96 -6.85
CA ASP A 284 -16.05 -10.50 -8.09
C ASP A 284 -15.05 -9.56 -8.75
N PHE A 285 -15.30 -8.25 -8.69
CA PHE A 285 -14.39 -7.24 -9.24
C PHE A 285 -13.03 -7.19 -8.52
N MET A 286 -12.97 -7.56 -7.24
CA MET A 286 -11.72 -7.63 -6.49
C MET A 286 -10.88 -8.87 -6.88
N ASP A 287 -11.50 -9.98 -7.29
CA ASP A 287 -10.79 -11.15 -7.82
C ASP A 287 -10.08 -10.83 -9.13
N MET A 288 -10.74 -10.10 -10.02
CA MET A 288 -10.14 -9.69 -11.30
C MET A 288 -8.93 -8.78 -11.11
N ILE A 289 -8.96 -7.87 -10.13
CA ILE A 289 -7.86 -6.97 -9.81
C ILE A 289 -6.66 -7.76 -9.24
N SER A 290 -6.91 -8.72 -8.35
CA SER A 290 -5.87 -9.59 -7.79
C SER A 290 -5.19 -10.44 -8.86
N LEU A 291 -5.94 -10.93 -9.86
CA LEU A 291 -5.39 -11.69 -11.01
C LEU A 291 -4.59 -10.78 -11.95
N GLN A 292 -5.05 -9.57 -12.23
CA GLN A 292 -4.33 -8.59 -13.05
C GLN A 292 -3.02 -8.14 -12.37
N GLY A 293 -3.02 -7.95 -11.06
CA GLY A 293 -1.81 -7.63 -10.29
C GLY A 293 -0.75 -8.74 -10.34
N LYS A 294 -1.17 -10.00 -10.35
CA LYS A 294 -0.25 -11.16 -10.43
C LYS A 294 0.27 -11.47 -11.83
N THR A 295 -0.55 -11.28 -12.88
CA THR A 295 -0.22 -11.65 -14.26
C THR A 295 0.31 -10.49 -15.11
N ASN A 296 -0.19 -9.27 -14.93
CA ASN A 296 0.12 -8.13 -15.82
C ASN A 296 1.34 -7.31 -15.40
N PHE A 297 1.86 -7.51 -14.19
CA PHE A 297 2.96 -6.71 -13.69
C PHE A 297 4.24 -6.89 -14.52
N PHE A 298 4.57 -8.14 -14.89
CA PHE A 298 5.72 -8.41 -15.77
C PHE A 298 5.40 -8.26 -17.26
N GLU A 299 4.17 -8.57 -17.69
CA GLU A 299 3.79 -8.52 -19.11
C GLU A 299 3.50 -7.09 -19.60
N LYS A 300 2.81 -6.25 -18.85
CA LYS A 300 2.49 -4.87 -19.28
C LYS A 300 3.72 -3.98 -19.36
N ARG A 301 4.62 -3.99 -18.37
CA ARG A 301 5.83 -3.16 -18.41
C ARG A 301 6.91 -3.69 -19.36
N VAL A 302 7.07 -4.98 -19.47
CA VAL A 302 7.95 -5.57 -20.48
C VAL A 302 7.43 -5.25 -21.89
N SER A 303 6.11 -5.24 -22.11
CA SER A 303 5.54 -4.86 -23.41
C SER A 303 5.56 -3.35 -23.68
N GLU A 304 5.45 -2.48 -22.67
CA GLU A 304 5.57 -1.02 -22.83
C GLU A 304 7.02 -0.57 -22.94
N TYR A 305 7.96 -1.15 -22.21
CA TYR A 305 9.39 -0.95 -22.41
C TYR A 305 9.89 -1.57 -23.73
N GLN A 306 9.34 -2.70 -24.16
CA GLN A 306 9.62 -3.25 -25.48
C GLN A 306 9.07 -2.35 -26.59
N LYS A 307 7.87 -1.76 -26.43
CA LYS A 307 7.33 -0.81 -27.42
C LYS A 307 8.13 0.47 -27.55
N ALA A 308 8.76 0.96 -26.49
CA ALA A 308 9.55 2.20 -26.52
C ALA A 308 11.02 2.00 -26.96
N GLY A 309 11.61 0.82 -26.79
CA GLY A 309 13.04 0.63 -26.97
C GLY A 309 13.49 -0.51 -27.87
N VAL A 310 12.68 -1.55 -28.08
CA VAL A 310 13.13 -2.79 -28.78
C VAL A 310 12.61 -2.87 -30.21
N LEU A 311 11.48 -2.27 -30.54
CA LEU A 311 10.99 -2.20 -31.93
C LEU A 311 11.81 -1.21 -32.80
N ASN A 312 12.50 -0.24 -32.17
CA ASN A 312 13.39 0.69 -32.90
C ASN A 312 14.79 0.12 -33.17
N LYS A 313 15.13 -1.06 -32.64
CA LYS A 313 16.47 -1.66 -32.86
C LYS A 313 16.63 -2.35 -34.22
N GLU A 314 15.55 -2.64 -34.91
CA GLU A 314 15.65 -3.22 -36.27
C GLU A 314 15.81 -2.17 -37.37
N GLU A 315 15.40 -0.90 -37.13
CA GLU A 315 15.61 0.19 -38.09
C GLU A 315 16.94 0.96 -37.91
N GLU A 316 17.59 0.83 -36.74
CA GLU A 316 18.89 1.51 -36.48
C GLU A 316 20.13 0.66 -36.79
N LYS A 317 19.99 -0.63 -37.09
CA LYS A 317 21.15 -1.47 -37.46
C LYS A 317 21.79 -1.12 -38.80
N ASP A 318 21.13 -0.32 -39.63
CA ASP A 318 21.62 0.07 -40.95
C ASP A 318 22.23 1.50 -41.03
N LYS A 319 22.42 2.20 -39.91
CA LYS A 319 22.88 3.60 -39.92
C LYS A 319 24.09 3.94 -39.03
N PHE A 320 24.87 2.99 -38.60
CA PHE A 320 26.16 3.29 -37.99
C PHE A 320 27.30 2.86 -38.94
N SER A 321 27.72 3.77 -39.80
CA SER A 321 28.96 3.67 -40.54
C SER A 321 30.06 4.36 -39.75
N PHE A 322 31.19 3.65 -39.52
CA PHE A 322 32.37 4.17 -38.87
C PHE A 322 33.30 4.94 -39.84
N ASP A 323 32.81 5.22 -41.04
CA ASP A 323 33.58 5.95 -42.08
C ASP A 323 33.04 7.39 -42.23
N ALA A 324 33.25 8.22 -41.24
CA ALA A 324 33.15 9.66 -41.40
C ALA A 324 34.58 10.21 -41.23
N ASP A 325 35.25 10.42 -42.34
CA ASP A 325 36.47 11.22 -42.41
C ASP A 325 36.18 12.67 -41.99
N PHE A 326 37.02 13.18 -41.09
CA PHE A 326 37.04 14.58 -40.67
C PHE A 326 37.68 15.45 -41.75
#